data_68795cd3327f76f617e1112f7d065feb
#
_entry.id   68795cd3327f76f617e1112f7d065feb
#
_cell.length_a   1.000
_cell.length_b   1.000
_cell.length_c   1.000
_cell.angle_alpha   90.00
_cell.angle_beta   90.00
_cell.angle_gamma   90.00
#
_symmetry.space_group_name_H-M   'P 1'
#
loop_
_entity.id
_entity.type
_entity.pdbx_description
1 polymer ?
#
loop_
_entity_poly.entity_id
_entity_poly.type
_entity_poly.pdbx_seq_one_letter_code
_entity_poly.pdbx_strand_id
1 'polypeptide(L)'
;MLYEFGGFALKGAFHPVWDRAAQPGFALGSMGAFLVLEASEHARARGAKPLARLAAVLNARSNRKPGAVTATLAKLWTTLPAVRSDCAVISGASGAGPATAEERAFLDSHAEFPLRATGSRIGHGVEPQFAMNIALAAMAVERRALFPPCDPGERAANGPLTQVAVTGIGHWRGEGLALVEAVE
;
A
#
# COMPACT_ATOMS: atom_id res chain seq x y z
N MET A 1 -16.02 16.25 6.44
CA MET A 1 -15.86 17.41 7.33
C MET A 1 -14.43 17.54 7.86
N LEU A 2 -13.90 16.62 8.70
CA LEU A 2 -12.53 16.74 9.26
C LEU A 2 -11.45 16.84 8.19
N TYR A 3 -11.52 16.04 7.15
CA TYR A 3 -10.55 16.01 6.04
C TYR A 3 -10.72 17.20 5.08
N GLU A 4 -11.91 17.73 4.91
CA GLU A 4 -12.13 18.97 4.17
C GLU A 4 -11.50 20.17 4.89
N PHE A 5 -11.67 20.27 6.19
CA PHE A 5 -11.03 21.30 7.01
C PHE A 5 -9.51 21.19 7.00
N GLY A 6 -8.97 19.96 6.89
CA GLY A 6 -7.55 19.73 6.74
C GLY A 6 -7.00 20.01 5.34
N GLY A 7 -7.86 20.32 4.36
CA GLY A 7 -7.44 20.58 2.99
C GLY A 7 -7.00 19.34 2.21
N PHE A 8 -7.36 18.13 2.68
CA PHE A 8 -6.94 16.88 2.06
C PHE A 8 -7.90 16.34 0.99
N ALA A 9 -9.16 16.79 0.98
CA ALA A 9 -10.14 16.34 0.00
C ALA A 9 -9.81 16.83 -1.41
N LEU A 10 -9.97 15.97 -2.41
CA LEU A 10 -9.83 16.32 -3.81
C LEU A 10 -10.89 17.35 -4.20
N LYS A 11 -10.45 18.44 -4.83
CA LYS A 11 -11.34 19.47 -5.37
C LYS A 11 -11.37 19.34 -6.90
N GLY A 12 -12.55 19.06 -7.45
CA GLY A 12 -12.72 18.91 -8.89
C GLY A 12 -12.88 17.47 -9.37
N ALA A 13 -12.48 17.19 -10.60
CA ALA A 13 -12.64 15.89 -11.21
C ALA A 13 -11.74 14.81 -10.57
N PHE A 14 -12.18 13.57 -10.61
CA PHE A 14 -11.36 12.43 -10.18
C PHE A 14 -10.24 12.17 -11.20
N HIS A 15 -9.02 12.10 -10.69
CA HIS A 15 -7.82 11.72 -11.43
C HIS A 15 -7.10 10.57 -10.72
N PRO A 16 -6.28 9.77 -11.42
CA PRO A 16 -5.40 8.79 -10.80
C PRO A 16 -4.49 9.43 -9.74
N VAL A 17 -4.11 8.67 -8.72
CA VAL A 17 -3.37 9.20 -7.56
C VAL A 17 -2.07 9.89 -7.96
N TRP A 18 -1.32 9.31 -8.90
CA TRP A 18 -0.03 9.84 -9.33
C TRP A 18 -0.14 11.06 -10.28
N ASP A 19 -1.35 11.34 -10.76
CA ASP A 19 -1.65 12.48 -11.64
C ASP A 19 -2.21 13.70 -10.86
N ARG A 20 -2.24 13.64 -9.54
CA ARG A 20 -2.80 14.69 -8.66
C ARG A 20 -1.78 15.73 -8.20
N ALA A 21 -0.57 15.78 -8.78
CA ALA A 21 0.47 16.70 -8.33
C ALA A 21 0.06 18.18 -8.42
N ALA A 22 -0.69 18.56 -9.48
CA ALA A 22 -1.16 19.94 -9.69
C ALA A 22 -2.37 20.30 -8.80
N GLN A 23 -3.19 19.31 -8.44
CA GLN A 23 -4.37 19.46 -7.57
C GLN A 23 -4.38 18.35 -6.53
N PRO A 24 -3.52 18.44 -5.51
CA PRO A 24 -3.42 17.40 -4.50
C PRO A 24 -4.72 17.23 -3.73
N GLY A 25 -5.08 15.97 -3.46
CA GLY A 25 -6.25 15.63 -2.66
C GLY A 25 -6.61 14.15 -2.78
N PHE A 26 -7.34 13.64 -1.82
CA PHE A 26 -7.86 12.28 -1.90
C PHE A 26 -9.36 12.28 -2.22
N ALA A 27 -9.77 11.31 -3.01
CA ALA A 27 -11.18 11.00 -3.20
C ALA A 27 -11.58 9.94 -2.15
N LEU A 28 -12.62 10.23 -1.36
CA LEU A 28 -13.09 9.29 -0.36
C LEU A 28 -13.68 8.05 -1.05
N GLY A 29 -13.16 6.88 -0.70
CA GLY A 29 -13.66 5.58 -1.11
C GLY A 29 -14.60 4.99 -0.05
N SER A 30 -15.56 4.19 -0.50
CA SER A 30 -16.43 3.41 0.39
C SER A 30 -15.92 1.98 0.40
N MET A 31 -15.26 1.56 1.49
CA MET A 31 -14.64 0.24 1.59
C MET A 31 -14.57 -0.26 3.02
N GLY A 32 -14.42 -1.57 3.15
CA GLY A 32 -14.12 -2.26 4.40
C GLY A 32 -13.29 -3.51 4.12
N ALA A 33 -12.48 -3.93 5.06
CA ALA A 33 -11.69 -5.15 4.96
C ALA A 33 -11.72 -5.90 6.29
N PHE A 34 -11.86 -7.23 6.20
CA PHE A 34 -11.77 -8.13 7.32
C PHE A 34 -10.71 -9.18 7.03
N LEU A 35 -9.75 -9.32 7.92
CA LEU A 35 -8.67 -10.28 7.83
C LEU A 35 -8.79 -11.27 8.99
N VAL A 36 -8.86 -12.56 8.66
CA VAL A 36 -8.74 -13.63 9.67
C VAL A 36 -7.26 -14.00 9.76
N LEU A 37 -6.64 -13.69 10.89
CA LEU A 37 -5.25 -13.98 11.17
C LEU A 37 -5.14 -15.13 12.16
N GLU A 38 -4.35 -16.14 11.83
CA GLU A 38 -4.12 -17.30 12.67
C GLU A 38 -2.63 -17.67 12.70
N ALA A 39 -2.19 -18.23 13.81
CA ALA A 39 -0.87 -18.86 13.85
C ALA A 39 -0.84 -20.05 12.87
N SER A 40 0.27 -20.21 12.16
CA SER A 40 0.41 -21.26 11.14
C SER A 40 0.17 -22.67 11.69
N GLU A 41 0.55 -22.93 12.94
CA GLU A 41 0.32 -24.21 13.61
C GLU A 41 -1.17 -24.45 13.86
N HIS A 42 -1.89 -23.42 14.30
CA HIS A 42 -3.34 -23.52 14.53
C HIS A 42 -4.08 -23.76 13.21
N ALA A 43 -3.77 -23.00 12.17
CA ALA A 43 -4.36 -23.18 10.84
C ALA A 43 -4.13 -24.59 10.30
N ARG A 44 -2.92 -25.12 10.41
CA ARG A 44 -2.58 -26.48 10.02
C ARG A 44 -3.34 -27.54 10.83
N ALA A 45 -3.42 -27.37 12.15
CA ALA A 45 -4.08 -28.33 13.03
C ALA A 45 -5.57 -28.53 12.70
N ARG A 46 -6.26 -27.48 12.22
CA ARG A 46 -7.66 -27.55 11.81
C ARG A 46 -7.88 -27.77 10.30
N GLY A 47 -6.81 -28.03 9.55
CA GLY A 47 -6.90 -28.29 8.10
C GLY A 47 -7.23 -27.05 7.26
N ALA A 48 -7.00 -25.83 7.77
CA ALA A 48 -7.23 -24.60 7.01
C ALA A 48 -6.20 -24.47 5.88
N LYS A 49 -6.65 -23.91 4.76
CA LYS A 49 -5.80 -23.51 3.64
C LYS A 49 -5.62 -22.00 3.69
N PRO A 50 -4.50 -21.45 4.20
CA PRO A 50 -4.28 -20.02 4.21
C PRO A 50 -4.08 -19.50 2.79
N LEU A 51 -4.58 -18.29 2.51
CA LEU A 51 -4.38 -17.60 1.22
C LEU A 51 -2.96 -17.06 1.09
N ALA A 52 -2.40 -16.60 2.20
CA ALA A 52 -1.10 -15.94 2.24
C ALA A 52 -0.52 -16.01 3.66
N ARG A 53 0.75 -15.67 3.78
CA ARG A 53 1.44 -15.39 5.04
C ARG A 53 1.65 -13.88 5.20
N LEU A 54 1.21 -13.32 6.30
CA LEU A 54 1.58 -11.96 6.70
C LEU A 54 2.93 -12.04 7.40
N ALA A 55 4.01 -11.79 6.65
CA ALA A 55 5.38 -11.99 7.11
C ALA A 55 5.85 -10.87 8.04
N ALA A 56 5.39 -9.65 7.82
CA ALA A 56 5.71 -8.51 8.67
C ALA A 56 4.61 -7.45 8.61
N VAL A 57 4.42 -6.74 9.71
CA VAL A 57 3.71 -5.46 9.80
C VAL A 57 4.56 -4.53 10.64
N LEU A 58 5.01 -3.45 10.03
CA LEU A 58 5.87 -2.44 10.63
C LEU A 58 5.14 -1.11 10.66
N ASN A 59 5.42 -0.30 11.66
CA ASN A 59 4.88 1.05 11.75
C ASN A 59 5.92 2.03 12.29
N ALA A 60 5.75 3.29 11.91
CA ALA A 60 6.54 4.40 12.43
C ALA A 60 5.70 5.68 12.46
N ARG A 61 6.30 6.74 12.95
CA ARG A 61 5.62 8.03 13.08
C ARG A 61 6.58 9.16 12.75
N SER A 62 6.45 9.76 11.59
CA SER A 62 7.22 10.93 11.20
C SER A 62 6.54 12.25 11.62
N ASN A 63 7.29 13.33 11.60
CA ASN A 63 6.83 14.66 11.98
C ASN A 63 6.36 15.51 10.78
N ARG A 64 6.27 14.93 9.58
CA ARG A 64 5.88 15.59 8.32
C ARG A 64 6.78 16.76 7.90
N LYS A 65 8.00 16.87 8.42
CA LYS A 65 9.02 17.73 7.81
C LYS A 65 9.39 17.19 6.43
N PRO A 66 9.75 18.04 5.48
CA PRO A 66 10.16 17.58 4.14
C PRO A 66 11.21 16.45 4.22
N GLY A 67 11.00 15.38 3.46
CA GLY A 67 11.84 14.19 3.43
C GLY A 67 11.61 13.17 4.57
N ALA A 68 10.84 13.51 5.59
CA ALA A 68 10.67 12.66 6.76
C ALA A 68 9.89 11.36 6.46
N VAL A 69 8.90 11.42 5.60
CA VAL A 69 8.11 10.23 5.18
C VAL A 69 9.00 9.30 4.36
N THR A 70 9.69 9.83 3.34
CA THR A 70 10.63 9.08 2.50
C THR A 70 11.69 8.36 3.34
N ALA A 71 12.35 9.09 4.26
CA ALA A 71 13.36 8.51 5.14
C ALA A 71 12.78 7.45 6.09
N THR A 72 11.56 7.66 6.58
CA THR A 72 10.90 6.71 7.47
C THR A 72 10.54 5.43 6.73
N LEU A 73 9.98 5.52 5.52
CA LEU A 73 9.67 4.36 4.68
C LEU A 73 10.94 3.60 4.32
N ALA A 74 12.02 4.29 3.94
CA ALA A 74 13.31 3.65 3.66
C ALA A 74 13.84 2.87 4.87
N LYS A 75 13.74 3.43 6.06
CA LYS A 75 14.11 2.74 7.31
C LYS A 75 13.24 1.53 7.57
N LEU A 76 11.92 1.63 7.42
CA LEU A 76 11.01 0.49 7.58
C LEU A 76 11.32 -0.61 6.56
N TRP A 77 11.61 -0.23 5.31
CA TRP A 77 11.94 -1.17 4.24
C TRP A 77 13.16 -2.02 4.58
N THR A 78 14.22 -1.42 5.11
CA THR A 78 15.42 -2.17 5.54
C THR A 78 15.18 -3.10 6.73
N THR A 79 14.07 -2.95 7.43
CA THR A 79 13.67 -3.80 8.57
C THR A 79 12.78 -4.96 8.14
N LEU A 80 12.23 -4.94 6.91
CA LEU A 80 11.45 -6.05 6.38
C LEU A 80 12.29 -7.32 6.28
N PRO A 81 11.67 -8.51 6.37
CA PRO A 81 12.29 -9.74 5.89
C PRO A 81 12.76 -9.59 4.44
N ALA A 82 13.64 -10.46 3.99
CA ALA A 82 14.21 -10.38 2.64
C ALA A 82 13.14 -10.19 1.57
N VAL A 83 13.18 -9.03 0.91
CA VAL A 83 12.31 -8.72 -0.23
C VAL A 83 12.94 -9.34 -1.48
N ARG A 84 12.17 -10.19 -2.17
CA ARG A 84 12.62 -10.93 -3.35
C ARG A 84 12.39 -10.12 -4.62
N SER A 85 13.09 -10.51 -5.69
CA SER A 85 12.95 -9.87 -7.02
C SER A 85 11.57 -10.05 -7.67
N ASP A 86 10.79 -11.04 -7.21
CA ASP A 86 9.41 -11.29 -7.63
C ASP A 86 8.37 -10.61 -6.72
N CYS A 87 8.81 -9.63 -5.93
CA CYS A 87 7.93 -8.80 -5.12
C CYS A 87 7.24 -7.72 -5.99
N ALA A 88 6.06 -7.31 -5.55
CA ALA A 88 5.37 -6.13 -6.06
C ALA A 88 5.01 -5.19 -4.92
N VAL A 89 4.59 -3.96 -5.21
CA VAL A 89 4.14 -3.00 -4.20
C VAL A 89 2.69 -2.59 -4.45
N ILE A 90 1.88 -2.64 -3.39
CA ILE A 90 0.56 -2.01 -3.34
C ILE A 90 0.67 -0.78 -2.43
N SER A 91 0.57 0.39 -3.04
CA SER A 91 0.68 1.68 -2.39
C SER A 91 -0.62 2.09 -1.73
N GLY A 92 -0.52 2.65 -0.54
CA GLY A 92 -1.58 3.34 0.17
C GLY A 92 -1.69 4.83 -0.16
N ALA A 93 -1.02 5.29 -1.22
CA ALA A 93 -1.08 6.69 -1.63
C ALA A 93 -2.51 7.17 -1.83
N SER A 94 -2.82 8.30 -1.23
CA SER A 94 -4.16 8.90 -1.28
C SER A 94 -4.31 9.98 -2.36
N GLY A 95 -3.21 10.54 -2.83
CA GLY A 95 -3.17 11.75 -3.65
C GLY A 95 -3.12 13.04 -2.83
N ALA A 96 -3.18 12.97 -1.51
CA ALA A 96 -3.17 14.14 -0.64
C ALA A 96 -1.74 14.65 -0.38
N GLY A 97 -1.42 15.80 -0.96
CA GLY A 97 -0.30 16.67 -0.65
C GLY A 97 1.09 16.04 -0.54
N PRO A 98 1.93 16.61 0.33
CA PRO A 98 3.35 16.22 0.41
C PRO A 98 3.59 14.75 0.75
N ALA A 99 2.72 14.12 1.56
CA ALA A 99 2.87 12.74 1.95
C ALA A 99 2.85 11.78 0.75
N THR A 100 1.97 12.02 -0.23
CA THR A 100 1.93 11.24 -1.49
C THR A 100 3.19 11.45 -2.32
N ALA A 101 3.69 12.68 -2.43
CA ALA A 101 4.91 12.98 -3.17
C ALA A 101 6.14 12.32 -2.53
N GLU A 102 6.23 12.30 -1.21
CA GLU A 102 7.31 11.64 -0.48
C GLU A 102 7.24 10.12 -0.57
N GLU A 103 6.04 9.54 -0.52
CA GLU A 103 5.86 8.11 -0.78
C GLU A 103 6.30 7.78 -2.21
N ARG A 104 5.94 8.61 -3.20
CA ARG A 104 6.39 8.44 -4.58
C ARG A 104 7.90 8.45 -4.70
N ALA A 105 8.58 9.40 -4.05
CA ALA A 105 10.05 9.46 -4.05
C ALA A 105 10.69 8.20 -3.46
N PHE A 106 10.09 7.64 -2.39
CA PHE A 106 10.51 6.33 -1.86
C PHE A 106 10.28 5.21 -2.87
N LEU A 107 9.10 5.14 -3.50
CA LEU A 107 8.77 4.10 -4.47
C LEU A 107 9.62 4.18 -5.74
N ASP A 108 10.09 5.35 -6.12
CA ASP A 108 10.98 5.54 -7.27
C ASP A 108 12.40 5.05 -6.98
N SER A 109 12.83 5.02 -5.71
CA SER A 109 14.07 4.34 -5.31
C SER A 109 13.99 2.80 -5.34
N HIS A 110 12.79 2.26 -5.58
CA HIS A 110 12.47 0.84 -5.73
C HIS A 110 11.75 0.59 -7.06
N ALA A 111 12.24 1.22 -8.13
CA ALA A 111 11.60 1.21 -9.45
C ALA A 111 11.56 -0.18 -10.12
N GLU A 112 12.34 -1.13 -9.63
CA GLU A 112 12.38 -2.53 -10.07
C GLU A 112 11.09 -3.29 -9.76
N PHE A 113 10.32 -2.87 -8.75
CA PHE A 113 9.10 -3.56 -8.37
C PHE A 113 7.87 -3.03 -9.12
N PRO A 114 6.99 -3.92 -9.60
CA PRO A 114 5.65 -3.55 -10.06
C PRO A 114 4.89 -2.77 -8.99
N LEU A 115 4.11 -1.78 -9.41
CA LEU A 115 3.42 -0.85 -8.50
C LEU A 115 1.94 -0.75 -8.81
N ARG A 116 1.11 -0.73 -7.77
CA ARG A 116 -0.32 -0.38 -7.83
C ARG A 116 -0.65 0.64 -6.75
N ALA A 117 -1.50 1.60 -7.09
CA ALA A 117 -2.09 2.56 -6.15
C ALA A 117 -3.61 2.38 -6.12
N THR A 118 -4.11 1.73 -5.10
CA THR A 118 -5.54 1.40 -4.99
C THR A 118 -6.43 2.64 -4.94
N GLY A 119 -5.91 3.76 -4.42
CA GLY A 119 -6.59 5.06 -4.44
C GLY A 119 -6.95 5.59 -5.84
N SER A 120 -6.26 5.12 -6.90
CA SER A 120 -6.56 5.45 -8.29
C SER A 120 -7.79 4.70 -8.84
N ARG A 121 -8.24 3.65 -8.17
CA ARG A 121 -9.34 2.80 -8.64
C ARG A 121 -10.58 2.89 -7.75
N ILE A 122 -10.39 2.84 -6.44
CA ILE A 122 -11.50 2.70 -5.48
C ILE A 122 -11.58 3.88 -4.50
N GLY A 123 -10.80 4.93 -4.72
CA GLY A 123 -10.66 6.02 -3.75
C GLY A 123 -9.85 5.58 -2.53
N HIS A 124 -9.83 6.42 -1.50
CA HIS A 124 -9.07 6.18 -0.27
C HIS A 124 -10.03 5.99 0.90
N GLY A 125 -9.90 4.86 1.58
CA GLY A 125 -10.80 4.47 2.69
C GLY A 125 -10.40 5.04 4.04
N VAL A 126 -9.33 5.82 4.11
CA VAL A 126 -8.74 6.36 5.33
C VAL A 126 -8.26 5.24 6.26
N GLU A 127 -9.02 4.88 7.30
CA GLU A 127 -8.65 3.86 8.28
C GLU A 127 -8.57 2.44 7.69
N PRO A 128 -9.54 1.96 6.91
CA PRO A 128 -9.49 0.60 6.36
C PRO A 128 -8.53 0.44 5.18
N GLN A 129 -7.92 1.51 4.65
CA GLN A 129 -7.07 1.46 3.44
C GLN A 129 -5.93 0.45 3.57
N PHE A 130 -5.20 0.49 4.67
CA PHE A 130 -4.05 -0.40 4.87
C PHE A 130 -4.48 -1.87 4.97
N ALA A 131 -5.54 -2.16 5.72
CA ALA A 131 -6.10 -3.52 5.82
C ALA A 131 -6.65 -4.02 4.47
N MET A 132 -7.32 -3.15 3.69
CA MET A 132 -7.78 -3.46 2.33
C MET A 132 -6.61 -3.82 1.41
N ASN A 133 -5.53 -3.04 1.45
CA ASN A 133 -4.34 -3.31 0.65
C ASN A 133 -3.66 -4.62 1.04
N ILE A 134 -3.64 -4.99 2.32
CA ILE A 134 -3.16 -6.30 2.78
C ILE A 134 -4.05 -7.43 2.24
N ALA A 135 -5.38 -7.26 2.24
CA ALA A 135 -6.29 -8.25 1.66
C ALA A 135 -6.06 -8.42 0.15
N LEU A 136 -5.89 -7.32 -0.59
CA LEU A 136 -5.56 -7.36 -2.02
C LEU A 136 -4.19 -7.98 -2.29
N ALA A 137 -3.21 -7.73 -1.41
CA ALA A 137 -1.90 -8.37 -1.47
C ALA A 137 -2.00 -9.89 -1.28
N ALA A 138 -2.79 -10.34 -0.30
CA ALA A 138 -3.03 -11.78 -0.08
C ALA A 138 -3.67 -12.45 -1.31
N MET A 139 -4.65 -11.80 -1.93
CA MET A 139 -5.26 -12.29 -3.17
C MET A 139 -4.28 -12.27 -4.35
N ALA A 140 -3.39 -11.29 -4.42
CA ALA A 140 -2.39 -11.19 -5.48
C ALA A 140 -1.34 -12.30 -5.38
N VAL A 141 -0.82 -12.60 -4.19
CA VAL A 141 0.15 -13.68 -4.00
C VAL A 141 -0.48 -15.06 -4.17
N GLU A 142 -1.73 -15.25 -3.75
CA GLU A 142 -2.48 -16.49 -3.98
C GLU A 142 -2.64 -16.76 -5.48
N ARG A 143 -2.96 -15.72 -6.25
CA ARG A 143 -3.12 -15.80 -7.71
C ARG A 143 -1.81 -15.72 -8.49
N ARG A 144 -0.70 -15.46 -7.81
CA ARG A 144 0.61 -15.21 -8.43
C ARG A 144 0.59 -14.07 -9.46
N ALA A 145 -0.34 -13.12 -9.34
CA ALA A 145 -0.55 -12.04 -10.29
C ALA A 145 -1.11 -10.77 -9.63
N LEU A 146 -0.63 -9.61 -10.06
CA LEU A 146 -1.27 -8.34 -9.75
C LEU A 146 -2.50 -8.11 -10.64
N PHE A 147 -3.47 -7.36 -10.11
CA PHE A 147 -4.52 -6.80 -10.93
C PHE A 147 -3.95 -5.79 -11.97
N PRO A 148 -4.65 -5.57 -13.11
CA PRO A 148 -4.19 -4.67 -14.16
C PRO A 148 -3.94 -3.24 -13.64
N PRO A 149 -2.95 -2.52 -14.20
CA PRO A 149 -2.73 -1.12 -13.86
C PRO A 149 -3.92 -0.25 -14.27
N CYS A 150 -4.16 0.80 -13.52
CA CYS A 150 -5.22 1.79 -13.80
C CYS A 150 -4.73 3.24 -13.71
N ASP A 151 -3.44 3.42 -13.47
CA ASP A 151 -2.79 4.71 -13.33
C ASP A 151 -1.55 4.74 -14.23
N PRO A 152 -1.34 5.78 -15.06
CA PRO A 152 -0.15 5.88 -15.91
C PRO A 152 1.17 5.86 -15.12
N GLY A 153 1.14 6.26 -13.85
CA GLY A 153 2.30 6.19 -12.97
C GLY A 153 2.58 4.82 -12.36
N GLU A 154 1.77 3.80 -12.66
CA GLU A 154 1.97 2.43 -12.20
C GLU A 154 2.96 1.67 -13.09
N ARG A 155 3.62 0.68 -12.53
CA ARG A 155 4.59 -0.17 -13.23
C ARG A 155 4.02 -1.57 -13.46
N ALA A 156 4.21 -2.10 -14.68
CA ALA A 156 3.71 -3.43 -15.06
C ALA A 156 4.39 -4.55 -14.26
N ALA A 157 3.69 -5.66 -14.10
CA ALA A 157 4.25 -6.91 -13.60
C ALA A 157 4.63 -7.81 -14.79
N ASN A 158 5.87 -8.30 -14.79
CA ASN A 158 6.42 -9.12 -15.86
C ASN A 158 6.66 -10.57 -15.39
N GLY A 159 5.66 -11.19 -14.84
CA GLY A 159 5.77 -12.58 -14.39
C GLY A 159 4.99 -12.87 -13.10
N PRO A 160 5.05 -14.11 -12.63
CA PRO A 160 4.42 -14.49 -11.36
C PRO A 160 5.12 -13.81 -10.19
N LEU A 161 4.34 -13.46 -9.17
CA LEU A 161 4.85 -12.88 -7.94
C LEU A 161 4.58 -13.79 -6.74
N THR A 162 5.46 -13.73 -5.75
CA THR A 162 5.32 -14.49 -4.50
C THR A 162 5.35 -13.61 -3.27
N GLN A 163 5.64 -12.32 -3.44
CA GLN A 163 5.60 -11.34 -2.36
C GLN A 163 4.87 -10.07 -2.82
N VAL A 164 4.21 -9.42 -1.88
CA VAL A 164 3.69 -8.05 -2.05
C VAL A 164 4.01 -7.25 -0.80
N ALA A 165 4.72 -6.15 -1.00
CA ALA A 165 4.87 -5.11 0.02
C ALA A 165 3.67 -4.16 -0.04
N VAL A 166 3.18 -3.74 1.11
CA VAL A 166 2.06 -2.80 1.22
C VAL A 166 2.53 -1.59 1.99
N THR A 167 2.32 -0.40 1.42
CA THR A 167 2.56 0.86 2.13
C THR A 167 1.26 1.46 2.66
N GLY A 168 1.39 2.27 3.72
CA GLY A 168 0.28 3.06 4.25
C GLY A 168 0.81 4.35 4.88
N ILE A 169 0.29 5.49 4.43
CA ILE A 169 0.71 6.81 4.90
C ILE A 169 -0.50 7.56 5.42
N GLY A 170 -0.49 7.84 6.71
CA GLY A 170 -1.51 8.70 7.31
C GLY A 170 -1.35 10.16 6.90
N HIS A 171 -2.45 10.88 6.73
CA HIS A 171 -2.41 12.28 6.29
C HIS A 171 -1.68 13.20 7.28
N TRP A 172 -1.88 12.99 8.57
CA TRP A 172 -1.28 13.79 9.63
C TRP A 172 0.07 13.26 10.11
N ARG A 173 0.16 11.95 10.25
CA ARG A 173 1.35 11.21 10.68
C ARG A 173 1.05 9.71 10.66
N GLY A 174 2.09 8.91 10.76
CA GLY A 174 2.01 7.45 10.74
C GLY A 174 2.36 6.90 9.37
N GLU A 175 3.33 6.02 9.36
CA GLU A 175 3.76 5.22 8.23
C GLU A 175 3.59 3.74 8.59
N GLY A 176 3.04 2.97 7.69
CA GLY A 176 2.91 1.53 7.79
C GLY A 176 3.59 0.84 6.62
N LEU A 177 4.17 -0.32 6.90
CA LEU A 177 4.69 -1.22 5.89
C LEU A 177 4.32 -2.64 6.26
N ALA A 178 3.79 -3.41 5.32
CA ALA A 178 3.56 -4.83 5.51
C ALA A 178 4.20 -5.63 4.37
N LEU A 179 4.58 -6.89 4.68
CA LEU A 179 5.02 -7.85 3.68
C LEU A 179 4.09 -9.06 3.73
N VAL A 180 3.49 -9.34 2.60
CA VAL A 180 2.60 -10.49 2.38
C VAL A 180 3.28 -11.46 1.42
N GLU A 181 3.27 -12.74 1.75
CA GLU A 181 3.95 -13.78 0.99
C GLU A 181 3.00 -14.91 0.63
N ALA A 182 3.26 -15.52 -0.52
CA ALA A 182 2.60 -16.75 -0.89
C ALA A 182 2.93 -17.85 0.12
N VAL A 183 1.97 -18.70 0.42
CA VAL A 183 2.19 -19.98 1.11
C VAL A 183 2.61 -21.04 0.10
N GLU A 184 3.57 -21.87 0.49
CA GLU A 184 4.03 -23.04 -0.27
C GLU A 184 3.03 -24.20 -0.19
#